data_1ca8332d79b808a23f185442ed858363
#
_entry.id   1ca8332d79b808a23f185442ed858363
#
_cell.length_a   1.000
_cell.length_b   1.000
_cell.length_c   1.000
_cell.angle_alpha   90.00
_cell.angle_beta   90.00
_cell.angle_gamma   90.00
#
_symmetry.space_group_name_H-M   'P 1'
#
loop_
_entity.id
_entity.type
_entity.pdbx_description
1 polymer ?
#
loop_
_entity_poly.entity_id
_entity_poly.type
_entity_poly.pdbx_seq_one_letter_code
_entity_poly.pdbx_strand_id
1 'polypeptide(L)'
;MDMPLILKVASIPKERMQVYFIDSEDYFKGRQVESDKNDKLYKDNDERSIFFAKGVIETIKKLNWAPDLIHVHGWIASLLPLYLKNYYNEEPMFENTKVVVSLYENEIKGKLDKKIVDKIKFDEIEDKNLAILDNPTYENLYKISLALADGVIF
;
A
#
# COMPACT_ATOMS: atom_id res chain seq x y z
N MET A 1 16.31 3.13 1.12
CA MET A 1 16.13 3.96 2.34
C MET A 1 15.70 3.02 3.46
N ASP A 2 16.60 2.79 4.41
CA ASP A 2 16.34 1.87 5.53
C ASP A 2 15.57 2.61 6.63
N MET A 3 14.26 2.72 6.44
CA MET A 3 13.36 3.26 7.45
C MET A 3 12.94 2.13 8.41
N PRO A 4 13.03 2.33 9.73
CA PRO A 4 12.62 1.30 10.68
C PRO A 4 11.11 1.06 10.61
N LEU A 5 10.71 -0.21 10.51
CA LEU A 5 9.32 -0.63 10.62
C LEU A 5 8.96 -0.76 12.09
N ILE A 6 8.16 0.17 12.59
CA ILE A 6 7.65 0.17 13.96
C ILE A 6 6.19 -0.27 13.95
N LEU A 7 5.88 -1.28 14.74
CA LEU A 7 4.52 -1.82 14.86
C LEU A 7 3.97 -1.58 16.27
N LYS A 8 2.75 -1.07 16.32
CA LYS A 8 1.93 -1.05 17.54
C LYS A 8 0.76 -2.00 17.35
N VAL A 9 0.42 -2.76 18.36
CA VAL A 9 -0.60 -3.81 18.27
C VAL A 9 -1.70 -3.57 19.29
N ALA A 10 -2.95 -3.69 18.84
CA ALA A 10 -4.12 -3.74 19.70
C ALA A 10 -4.95 -4.98 19.38
N SER A 11 -5.63 -5.53 20.39
CA SER A 11 -6.49 -6.70 20.22
C SER A 11 -7.94 -6.34 20.49
N ILE A 12 -8.83 -6.91 19.68
CA ILE A 12 -10.29 -6.90 19.91
C ILE A 12 -10.73 -8.34 20.19
N PRO A 13 -10.67 -8.80 21.46
CA PRO A 13 -10.78 -10.22 21.79
C PRO A 13 -12.12 -10.84 21.40
N LYS A 14 -13.21 -10.08 21.52
CA LYS A 14 -14.57 -10.56 21.16
C LYS A 14 -14.69 -10.93 19.69
N GLU A 15 -13.97 -10.21 18.82
CA GLU A 15 -13.99 -10.40 17.36
C GLU A 15 -12.85 -11.29 16.88
N ARG A 16 -11.99 -11.77 17.78
CA ARG A 16 -10.76 -12.52 17.45
C ARG A 16 -9.89 -11.76 16.44
N MET A 17 -9.86 -10.44 16.58
CA MET A 17 -9.18 -9.52 15.67
C MET A 17 -7.97 -8.90 16.34
N GLN A 18 -6.89 -8.78 15.58
CA GLN A 18 -5.73 -7.97 15.94
C GLN A 18 -5.60 -6.81 14.97
N VAL A 19 -5.24 -5.65 15.50
CA VAL A 19 -4.99 -4.44 14.72
C VAL A 19 -3.52 -4.08 14.84
N TYR A 20 -2.83 -4.05 13.71
CA TYR A 20 -1.43 -3.68 13.62
C TYR A 20 -1.34 -2.28 13.01
N PHE A 21 -0.72 -1.36 13.75
CA PHE A 21 -0.47 0.00 13.29
C PHE A 21 0.97 0.07 12.80
N ILE A 22 1.15 0.44 11.55
CA ILE A 22 2.44 0.79 10.98
C ILE A 22 2.73 2.22 11.41
N ASP A 23 3.71 2.41 12.29
CA ASP A 23 4.07 3.70 12.84
C ASP A 23 5.35 4.25 12.17
N SER A 24 5.35 5.54 11.90
CA SER A 24 6.50 6.28 11.41
C SER A 24 6.36 7.73 11.83
N GLU A 25 7.38 8.25 12.52
CA GLU A 25 7.40 9.67 12.89
C GLU A 25 7.43 10.55 11.66
N ASP A 26 8.15 10.17 10.62
CA ASP A 26 8.33 10.97 9.42
C ASP A 26 7.07 10.97 8.53
N TYR A 27 6.42 9.81 8.37
CA TYR A 27 5.31 9.67 7.43
C TYR A 27 3.93 9.84 8.03
N PHE A 28 3.72 9.47 9.31
CA PHE A 28 2.36 9.37 9.86
C PHE A 28 2.09 10.21 11.10
N LYS A 29 3.11 10.51 11.92
CA LYS A 29 2.90 11.20 13.20
C LYS A 29 2.29 12.59 13.00
N GLY A 30 1.11 12.80 13.58
CA GLY A 30 0.42 14.09 13.54
C GLY A 30 -0.10 14.51 12.17
N ARG A 31 -0.17 13.57 11.21
CA ARG A 31 -0.62 13.81 9.84
C ARG A 31 -1.94 13.09 9.57
N GLN A 32 -2.78 13.70 8.75
CA GLN A 32 -3.99 13.06 8.22
C GLN A 32 -3.63 12.07 7.09
N VAL A 33 -4.64 11.43 6.51
CA VAL A 33 -4.40 10.35 5.53
C VAL A 33 -3.78 10.91 4.25
N GLU A 34 -4.42 11.85 3.55
CA GLU A 34 -3.96 12.33 2.25
C GLU A 34 -3.50 13.79 2.22
N SER A 35 -4.03 14.63 3.13
CA SER A 35 -3.84 16.08 3.09
C SER A 35 -3.67 16.67 4.49
N ASP A 36 -3.27 17.91 4.55
CA ASP A 36 -3.23 18.68 5.79
C ASP A 36 -4.64 19.24 6.13
N LYS A 37 -4.75 19.95 7.26
CA LYS A 37 -5.99 20.57 7.73
C LYS A 37 -6.58 21.64 6.80
N ASN A 38 -5.86 22.02 5.75
CA ASN A 38 -6.29 22.96 4.72
C ASN A 38 -6.55 22.26 3.38
N ASP A 39 -6.76 20.95 3.39
CA ASP A 39 -6.98 20.08 2.23
C ASP A 39 -5.83 20.10 1.21
N LYS A 40 -4.62 20.47 1.65
CA LYS A 40 -3.44 20.42 0.81
C LYS A 40 -2.78 19.06 0.89
N LEU A 41 -2.74 18.36 -0.25
CA LEU A 41 -2.11 17.04 -0.37
C LEU A 41 -0.65 17.07 0.06
N TYR A 42 -0.23 16.06 0.80
CA TYR A 42 1.18 15.90 1.16
C TYR A 42 2.01 15.53 -0.08
N LYS A 43 3.18 16.16 -0.20
CA LYS A 43 4.07 15.97 -1.35
C LYS A 43 4.70 14.58 -1.41
N ASP A 44 4.81 13.92 -0.27
CA ASP A 44 5.43 12.62 -0.08
C ASP A 44 4.40 11.47 0.00
N ASN A 45 3.18 11.68 -0.48
CA ASN A 45 2.16 10.65 -0.47
C ASN A 45 2.55 9.40 -1.29
N ASP A 46 3.37 9.55 -2.31
CA ASP A 46 3.96 8.45 -3.05
C ASP A 46 4.88 7.58 -2.16
N GLU A 47 5.77 8.19 -1.41
CA GLU A 47 6.66 7.48 -0.46
C GLU A 47 5.85 6.83 0.67
N ARG A 48 4.83 7.51 1.16
CA ARG A 48 3.93 6.99 2.20
C ARG A 48 3.20 5.73 1.72
N SER A 49 2.74 5.70 0.47
CA SER A 49 2.10 4.52 -0.12
C SER A 49 3.08 3.36 -0.31
N ILE A 50 4.29 3.64 -0.79
CA ILE A 50 5.36 2.65 -0.93
C ILE A 50 5.72 2.06 0.45
N PHE A 51 5.98 2.93 1.44
CA PHE A 51 6.34 2.52 2.79
C PHE A 51 5.23 1.68 3.43
N PHE A 52 3.97 2.08 3.27
CA PHE A 52 2.84 1.33 3.82
C PHE A 52 2.70 -0.05 3.18
N ALA A 53 2.76 -0.15 1.86
CA ALA A 53 2.66 -1.42 1.15
C ALA A 53 3.75 -2.42 1.58
N LYS A 54 5.00 -1.97 1.60
CA LYS A 54 6.15 -2.79 2.08
C LYS A 54 5.99 -3.14 3.56
N GLY A 55 5.59 -2.18 4.38
CA GLY A 55 5.40 -2.35 5.82
C GLY A 55 4.34 -3.41 6.17
N VAL A 56 3.24 -3.46 5.44
CA VAL A 56 2.21 -4.50 5.61
C VAL A 56 2.79 -5.88 5.32
N ILE A 57 3.45 -6.05 4.18
CA ILE A 57 4.00 -7.35 3.76
C ILE A 57 5.11 -7.80 4.72
N GLU A 58 6.02 -6.91 5.10
CA GLU A 58 7.07 -7.21 6.09
C GLU A 58 6.49 -7.55 7.48
N THR A 59 5.38 -6.94 7.87
CA THR A 59 4.66 -7.30 9.10
C THR A 59 4.16 -8.74 9.05
N ILE A 60 3.51 -9.12 7.96
CA ILE A 60 2.99 -10.47 7.74
C ILE A 60 4.15 -11.48 7.80
N LYS A 61 5.28 -11.19 7.14
CA LYS A 61 6.48 -12.03 7.17
C LYS A 61 7.03 -12.19 8.58
N LYS A 62 7.17 -11.11 9.34
CA LYS A 62 7.66 -11.16 10.74
C LYS A 62 6.75 -11.95 11.66
N LEU A 63 5.45 -11.91 11.43
CA LEU A 63 4.48 -12.71 12.18
C LEU A 63 4.47 -14.19 11.77
N ASN A 64 5.19 -14.55 10.70
CA ASN A 64 5.17 -15.87 10.09
C ASN A 64 3.75 -16.36 9.84
N TRP A 65 2.91 -15.47 9.33
CA TRP A 65 1.50 -15.71 9.06
C TRP A 65 1.23 -15.67 7.56
N ALA A 66 0.90 -16.82 6.97
CA ALA A 66 0.52 -16.91 5.55
C ALA A 66 -0.98 -16.61 5.41
N PRO A 67 -1.38 -15.42 4.94
CA PRO A 67 -2.79 -15.09 4.77
C PRO A 67 -3.37 -15.79 3.54
N ASP A 68 -4.61 -16.29 3.65
CA ASP A 68 -5.37 -16.77 2.48
C ASP A 68 -5.80 -15.61 1.60
N LEU A 69 -6.14 -14.47 2.22
CA LEU A 69 -6.65 -13.28 1.56
C LEU A 69 -6.05 -12.00 2.16
N ILE A 70 -5.65 -11.09 1.28
CA ILE A 70 -5.34 -9.71 1.64
C ILE A 70 -6.41 -8.80 1.02
N HIS A 71 -7.12 -8.06 1.86
CA HIS A 71 -8.16 -7.12 1.42
C HIS A 71 -7.63 -5.69 1.51
N VAL A 72 -7.49 -5.05 0.37
CA VAL A 72 -6.88 -3.72 0.21
C VAL A 72 -7.95 -2.64 0.22
N HIS A 73 -7.74 -1.62 1.05
CA HIS A 73 -8.62 -0.45 1.18
C HIS A 73 -7.86 0.85 1.03
N GLY A 74 -8.38 1.75 0.22
CA GLY A 74 -7.89 3.11 0.08
C GLY A 74 -6.59 3.25 -0.72
N TRP A 75 -6.30 4.49 -1.08
CA TRP A 75 -5.16 4.83 -1.95
C TRP A 75 -3.80 4.46 -1.36
N ILE A 76 -3.66 4.59 -0.04
CA ILE A 76 -2.36 4.36 0.63
C ILE A 76 -1.90 2.89 0.53
N ALA A 77 -2.86 1.96 0.44
CA ALA A 77 -2.59 0.54 0.29
C ALA A 77 -2.57 0.07 -1.18
N SER A 78 -2.84 0.96 -2.14
CA SER A 78 -3.04 0.59 -3.55
C SER A 78 -1.80 0.02 -4.24
N LEU A 79 -0.60 0.26 -3.72
CA LEU A 79 0.63 -0.35 -4.24
C LEU A 79 0.89 -1.76 -3.68
N LEU A 80 0.13 -2.21 -2.67
CA LEU A 80 0.36 -3.51 -2.05
C LEU A 80 0.28 -4.68 -3.04
N PRO A 81 -0.72 -4.77 -3.94
CA PRO A 81 -0.75 -5.84 -4.93
C PRO A 81 0.47 -5.85 -5.87
N LEU A 82 0.97 -4.67 -6.23
CA LEU A 82 2.17 -4.53 -7.06
C LEU A 82 3.41 -5.09 -6.35
N TYR A 83 3.63 -4.70 -5.12
CA TYR A 83 4.75 -5.19 -4.32
C TYR A 83 4.64 -6.69 -4.03
N LEU A 84 3.47 -7.17 -3.67
CA LEU A 84 3.25 -8.58 -3.38
C LEU A 84 3.55 -9.47 -4.59
N LYS A 85 3.10 -9.05 -5.79
CA LYS A 85 3.21 -9.85 -7.01
C LYS A 85 4.52 -9.68 -7.78
N ASN A 86 5.35 -8.70 -7.42
CA ASN A 86 6.65 -8.46 -8.05
C ASN A 86 7.82 -8.59 -7.08
N TYR A 87 7.91 -7.73 -6.08
CA TYR A 87 9.04 -7.71 -5.15
C TYR A 87 9.06 -8.92 -4.19
N TYR A 88 7.89 -9.42 -3.79
CA TYR A 88 7.73 -10.55 -2.88
C TYR A 88 7.21 -11.83 -3.58
N ASN A 89 7.29 -11.90 -4.89
CA ASN A 89 6.75 -13.00 -5.69
C ASN A 89 7.42 -14.37 -5.41
N GLU A 90 8.66 -14.37 -4.93
CA GLU A 90 9.41 -15.58 -4.59
C GLU A 90 9.23 -16.04 -3.13
N GLU A 91 8.43 -15.33 -2.35
CA GLU A 91 8.16 -15.70 -0.95
C GLU A 91 7.10 -16.81 -0.86
N PRO A 92 7.47 -18.04 -0.46
CA PRO A 92 6.56 -19.20 -0.50
C PRO A 92 5.29 -19.01 0.32
N MET A 93 5.35 -18.18 1.38
CA MET A 93 4.20 -17.93 2.24
C MET A 93 3.04 -17.19 1.53
N PHE A 94 3.31 -16.52 0.40
CA PHE A 94 2.30 -15.79 -0.36
C PHE A 94 1.84 -16.52 -1.63
N GLU A 95 2.35 -17.71 -1.91
CA GLU A 95 2.05 -18.46 -3.14
C GLU A 95 0.55 -18.61 -3.42
N ASN A 96 -0.25 -18.85 -2.38
CA ASN A 96 -1.69 -19.05 -2.48
C ASN A 96 -2.52 -17.83 -2.02
N THR A 97 -1.86 -16.74 -1.63
CA THR A 97 -2.54 -15.53 -1.14
C THR A 97 -3.30 -14.82 -2.26
N LYS A 98 -4.58 -14.59 -2.06
CA LYS A 98 -5.43 -13.80 -2.96
C LYS A 98 -5.49 -12.34 -2.52
N VAL A 99 -5.65 -11.45 -3.48
CA VAL A 99 -5.79 -10.02 -3.23
C VAL A 99 -7.15 -9.54 -3.72
N VAL A 100 -7.90 -8.91 -2.83
CA VAL A 100 -9.18 -8.24 -3.13
C VAL A 100 -9.03 -6.76 -2.86
N VAL A 101 -9.55 -5.93 -3.75
CA VAL A 101 -9.50 -4.47 -3.65
C VAL A 101 -10.90 -3.90 -3.52
N SER A 102 -11.14 -3.08 -2.50
CA SER A 102 -12.37 -2.28 -2.41
C SER A 102 -12.20 -0.93 -3.07
N LEU A 103 -13.14 -0.59 -3.94
CA LEU A 103 -13.27 0.74 -4.53
C LEU A 103 -14.30 1.57 -3.75
N TYR A 104 -13.98 2.83 -3.58
CA TYR A 104 -14.85 3.81 -2.93
C TYR A 104 -15.09 4.99 -3.86
N GLU A 105 -16.27 5.59 -3.79
CA GLU A 105 -16.63 6.81 -4.54
C GLU A 105 -15.91 8.07 -4.00
N ASN A 106 -14.64 7.96 -3.69
CA ASN A 106 -13.85 9.08 -3.19
C ASN A 106 -12.82 9.50 -4.24
N GLU A 107 -13.10 10.60 -4.91
CA GLU A 107 -12.16 11.20 -5.85
C GLU A 107 -11.18 12.13 -5.11
N ILE A 108 -9.95 11.67 -4.93
CA ILE A 108 -8.87 12.54 -4.47
C ILE A 108 -8.34 13.32 -5.67
N LYS A 109 -8.66 14.62 -5.71
CA LYS A 109 -8.21 15.51 -6.77
C LYS A 109 -6.75 15.89 -6.57
N GLY A 110 -5.89 15.52 -7.52
CA GLY A 110 -4.49 15.85 -7.48
C GLY A 110 -3.59 14.74 -8.02
N LYS A 111 -2.29 14.93 -7.82
CA LYS A 111 -1.27 14.00 -8.31
C LYS A 111 -0.25 13.72 -7.23
N LEU A 112 0.30 12.52 -7.29
CA LEU A 112 1.49 12.11 -6.57
C LEU A 112 2.75 12.72 -7.20
N ASP A 113 3.90 12.57 -6.55
CA ASP A 113 5.17 12.98 -7.13
C ASP A 113 5.44 12.20 -8.43
N LYS A 114 5.92 12.90 -9.47
CA LYS A 114 6.27 12.30 -10.77
C LYS A 114 7.38 11.26 -10.67
N LYS A 115 8.18 11.32 -9.61
CA LYS A 115 9.26 10.37 -9.34
C LYS A 115 8.79 9.04 -8.75
N ILE A 116 7.49 8.84 -8.57
CA ILE A 116 6.94 7.59 -8.00
C ILE A 116 7.41 6.36 -8.79
N VAL A 117 7.45 6.43 -10.11
CA VAL A 117 7.91 5.33 -10.97
C VAL A 117 9.39 5.02 -10.71
N ASP A 118 10.23 6.04 -10.60
CA ASP A 118 11.66 5.86 -10.33
C ASP A 118 11.89 5.25 -8.94
N LYS A 119 11.09 5.66 -7.95
CA LYS A 119 11.14 5.11 -6.59
C LYS A 119 10.72 3.64 -6.54
N ILE A 120 9.70 3.25 -7.31
CA ILE A 120 9.26 1.85 -7.44
C ILE A 120 10.31 1.02 -8.17
N LYS A 121 10.88 1.53 -9.26
CA LYS A 121 11.95 0.86 -10.02
C LYS A 121 13.23 0.69 -9.20
N PHE A 122 13.49 1.57 -8.24
CA PHE A 122 14.60 1.41 -7.30
C PHE A 122 14.49 0.11 -6.47
N ASP A 123 13.27 -0.38 -6.25
CA ASP A 123 13.00 -1.69 -5.65
C ASP A 123 13.04 -2.84 -6.69
N GLU A 124 13.64 -2.62 -7.86
CA GLU A 124 13.79 -3.61 -8.95
C GLU A 124 12.46 -4.14 -9.50
N ILE A 125 11.38 -3.39 -9.34
CA ILE A 125 10.07 -3.73 -9.89
C ILE A 125 9.98 -3.25 -11.35
N GLU A 126 9.85 -4.20 -12.27
CA GLU A 126 9.58 -3.98 -13.68
C GLU A 126 8.22 -4.57 -14.06
N ASP A 127 7.17 -3.77 -13.96
CA ASP A 127 5.81 -4.17 -14.33
C ASP A 127 5.28 -3.25 -15.44
N LYS A 128 4.65 -3.86 -16.46
CA LYS A 128 4.06 -3.12 -17.58
C LYS A 128 3.01 -2.10 -17.16
N ASN A 129 2.33 -2.33 -16.03
CA ASN A 129 1.30 -1.43 -15.51
C ASN A 129 1.90 -0.12 -14.95
N LEU A 130 3.21 -0.06 -14.69
CA LEU A 130 3.86 1.17 -14.20
C LEU A 130 3.75 2.34 -15.19
N ALA A 131 3.63 2.07 -16.49
CA ALA A 131 3.46 3.13 -17.50
C ALA A 131 2.23 4.01 -17.25
N ILE A 132 1.21 3.51 -16.55
CA ILE A 132 0.03 4.32 -16.19
C ILE A 132 0.38 5.45 -15.21
N LEU A 133 1.45 5.30 -14.43
CA LEU A 133 1.94 6.30 -13.48
C LEU A 133 2.84 7.38 -14.13
N ASP A 134 3.02 7.37 -15.43
CA ASP A 134 3.57 8.55 -16.15
C ASP A 134 2.67 9.78 -15.91
N ASN A 135 1.38 9.53 -15.67
CA ASN A 135 0.45 10.49 -15.10
C ASN A 135 0.00 10.01 -13.70
N PRO A 136 0.69 10.37 -12.62
CA PRO A 136 0.55 9.75 -11.31
C PRO A 136 -0.64 10.32 -10.52
N THR A 137 -1.85 10.17 -11.05
CA THR A 137 -3.09 10.48 -10.33
C THR A 137 -3.44 9.37 -9.33
N TYR A 138 -4.24 9.69 -8.32
CA TYR A 138 -4.76 8.68 -7.39
C TYR A 138 -5.63 7.65 -8.11
N GLU A 139 -6.39 8.06 -9.14
CA GLU A 139 -7.13 7.14 -10.01
C GLU A 139 -6.21 6.13 -10.69
N ASN A 140 -5.08 6.59 -11.25
CA ASN A 140 -4.13 5.71 -11.90
C ASN A 140 -3.42 4.78 -10.92
N LEU A 141 -3.23 5.21 -9.67
CA LEU A 141 -2.74 4.34 -8.59
C LEU A 141 -3.73 3.20 -8.31
N TYR A 142 -5.04 3.49 -8.25
CA TYR A 142 -6.08 2.46 -8.12
C TYR A 142 -6.10 1.52 -9.34
N LYS A 143 -5.92 2.03 -10.57
CA LYS A 143 -5.90 1.18 -11.77
C LYS A 143 -4.78 0.13 -11.72
N ILE A 144 -3.61 0.44 -11.17
CA ILE A 144 -2.55 -0.54 -10.93
C ILE A 144 -3.03 -1.61 -9.94
N SER A 145 -3.61 -1.19 -8.83
CA SER A 145 -4.14 -2.10 -7.83
C SER A 145 -5.15 -3.07 -8.41
N LEU A 146 -6.08 -2.54 -9.22
CA LEU A 146 -7.12 -3.34 -9.89
C LEU A 146 -6.56 -4.32 -10.93
N ALA A 147 -5.54 -3.90 -11.69
CA ALA A 147 -4.92 -4.74 -12.71
C ALA A 147 -4.24 -5.99 -12.12
N LEU A 148 -3.87 -5.93 -10.84
CA LEU A 148 -3.13 -7.00 -10.13
C LEU A 148 -3.98 -7.70 -9.06
N ALA A 149 -5.23 -7.27 -8.85
CA ALA A 149 -6.15 -7.90 -7.91
C ALA A 149 -6.73 -9.21 -8.45
N ASP A 150 -7.01 -10.14 -7.56
CA ASP A 150 -7.75 -11.37 -7.87
C ASP A 150 -9.28 -11.14 -7.81
N GLY A 151 -9.73 -10.09 -7.12
CA GLY A 151 -11.14 -9.69 -7.02
C GLY A 151 -11.32 -8.23 -6.64
N VAL A 152 -12.49 -7.69 -6.95
CA VAL A 152 -12.86 -6.29 -6.68
C VAL A 152 -14.23 -6.22 -6.03
N ILE A 153 -14.37 -5.34 -5.04
CA ILE A 153 -15.62 -5.00 -4.35
C ILE A 153 -15.95 -3.54 -4.64
N PHE A 154 -17.20 -3.30 -5.05
CA PHE A 154 -17.75 -1.97 -5.33
C PHE A 154 -18.75 -1.56 -4.24
#